data_e55a2387f60641fb89f6fb8609df2c55
#
_entry.id   e55a2387f60641fb89f6fb8609df2c55
#
_cell.length_a   1.000
_cell.length_b   1.000
_cell.length_c   1.000
_cell.angle_alpha   90.00
_cell.angle_beta   90.00
_cell.angle_gamma   90.00
#
_symmetry.space_group_name_H-M   'P 1'
#
loop_
_entity.id
_entity.type
_entity.pdbx_description
1 polymer ?
#
loop_
_entity_poly.entity_id
_entity_poly.type
_entity_poly.pdbx_seq_one_letter_code
_entity_poly.pdbx_strand_id
1 'polypeptide(L)'
;INNQHIDVIVIGSGIGGLVTASQLASKGAKVLVLEKYVIPGGSGGSFKRKGYTFDVGASMIFGFGEKGYTNLLTRALKDVKEKCETIPDPVQLEYHLPNDLEISVDRDYDSFVEKLSCRFPKEREGIKKFYNTCKKVFNCLDSMPLLSIEDPEYLFKVFFKAPLACLGLAR
;
A
#
# COMPACT_ATOMS: atom_id res chain seq x y z
N ILE A 1 35.67 -3.34 -20.50
CA ILE A 1 34.49 -2.69 -19.92
C ILE A 1 33.78 -2.08 -21.11
N ASN A 2 32.72 -2.70 -21.57
CA ASN A 2 31.89 -2.12 -22.64
C ASN A 2 31.41 -0.75 -22.16
N ASN A 3 31.71 0.28 -22.94
CA ASN A 3 31.32 1.66 -22.68
C ASN A 3 29.78 1.78 -22.93
N GLN A 4 28.98 1.15 -22.04
CA GLN A 4 27.55 1.28 -22.10
C GLN A 4 27.18 2.63 -21.49
N HIS A 5 26.61 3.50 -22.34
CA HIS A 5 26.03 4.74 -21.85
C HIS A 5 24.90 4.43 -20.87
N ILE A 6 24.95 4.99 -19.67
CA ILE A 6 23.91 4.91 -18.63
C ILE A 6 23.21 6.28 -18.59
N ASP A 7 21.89 6.28 -18.76
CA ASP A 7 21.10 7.52 -18.74
C ASP A 7 20.79 7.97 -17.31
N VAL A 8 20.55 7.01 -16.39
CA VAL A 8 20.14 7.29 -15.03
C VAL A 8 20.80 6.34 -14.04
N ILE A 9 21.28 6.88 -12.92
CA ILE A 9 21.76 6.11 -11.77
C ILE A 9 20.77 6.27 -10.63
N VAL A 10 20.25 5.14 -10.12
CA VAL A 10 19.38 5.09 -8.93
C VAL A 10 20.21 4.56 -7.76
N ILE A 11 20.26 5.30 -6.67
CA ILE A 11 21.00 4.92 -5.46
C ILE A 11 20.02 4.32 -4.45
N GLY A 12 20.24 3.04 -4.14
CA GLY A 12 19.41 2.23 -3.26
C GLY A 12 18.36 1.41 -3.99
N SER A 13 18.27 0.12 -3.64
CA SER A 13 17.32 -0.85 -4.20
C SER A 13 16.17 -1.18 -3.24
N GLY A 14 15.77 -0.24 -2.38
CA GLY A 14 14.50 -0.31 -1.67
C GLY A 14 13.33 -0.19 -2.64
N ILE A 15 12.10 -0.37 -2.16
CA ILE A 15 10.90 -0.38 -3.03
C ILE A 15 10.78 0.89 -3.89
N GLY A 16 11.06 2.07 -3.32
CA GLY A 16 11.03 3.34 -4.07
C GLY A 16 12.07 3.38 -5.19
N GLY A 17 13.32 2.95 -4.92
CA GLY A 17 14.38 2.88 -5.92
C GLY A 17 14.07 1.87 -7.03
N LEU A 18 13.59 0.68 -6.67
CA LEU A 18 13.22 -0.35 -7.65
C LEU A 18 12.03 0.07 -8.52
N VAL A 19 10.99 0.67 -7.94
CA VAL A 19 9.86 1.21 -8.71
C VAL A 19 10.31 2.31 -9.64
N THR A 20 11.13 3.27 -9.16
CA THR A 20 11.66 4.35 -9.99
C THR A 20 12.49 3.81 -11.15
N ALA A 21 13.42 2.89 -10.87
CA ALA A 21 14.28 2.29 -11.88
C ALA A 21 13.47 1.53 -12.94
N SER A 22 12.51 0.71 -12.52
CA SER A 22 11.66 -0.06 -13.43
C SER A 22 10.77 0.83 -14.29
N GLN A 23 10.20 1.91 -13.73
CA GLN A 23 9.40 2.87 -14.48
C GLN A 23 10.22 3.63 -15.54
N LEU A 24 11.46 4.03 -15.22
CA LEU A 24 12.35 4.68 -16.17
C LEU A 24 12.81 3.69 -17.25
N ALA A 25 13.16 2.47 -16.88
CA ALA A 25 13.57 1.43 -17.82
C ALA A 25 12.43 1.04 -18.78
N SER A 26 11.19 0.97 -18.29
CA SER A 26 10.02 0.68 -19.15
C SER A 26 9.78 1.75 -20.21
N LYS A 27 10.29 2.98 -20.00
CA LYS A 27 10.26 4.09 -20.94
C LYS A 27 11.49 4.17 -21.84
N GLY A 28 12.38 3.18 -21.77
CA GLY A 28 13.56 3.06 -22.63
C GLY A 28 14.86 3.61 -22.05
N ALA A 29 14.86 4.15 -20.84
CA ALA A 29 16.10 4.62 -20.21
C ALA A 29 17.00 3.44 -19.80
N LYS A 30 18.32 3.60 -19.99
CA LYS A 30 19.33 2.67 -19.48
C LYS A 30 19.64 3.05 -18.02
N VAL A 31 19.07 2.28 -17.09
CA VAL A 31 19.14 2.56 -15.66
C VAL A 31 20.15 1.64 -14.98
N LEU A 32 21.01 2.23 -14.15
CA LEU A 32 21.89 1.51 -13.22
C LEU A 32 21.39 1.70 -11.80
N VAL A 33 21.11 0.61 -11.10
CA VAL A 33 20.77 0.65 -9.68
C VAL A 33 22.01 0.28 -8.86
N LEU A 34 22.39 1.16 -7.93
CA LEU A 34 23.51 0.93 -7.00
C LEU A 34 22.91 0.63 -5.62
N GLU A 35 23.27 -0.52 -5.07
CA GLU A 35 22.85 -0.96 -3.74
C GLU A 35 24.07 -1.17 -2.84
N LYS A 36 23.98 -0.66 -1.61
CA LYS A 36 25.05 -0.79 -0.61
C LYS A 36 25.09 -2.19 -0.01
N TYR A 37 23.92 -2.79 0.16
CA TYR A 37 23.79 -4.09 0.82
C TYR A 37 23.81 -5.23 -0.22
N VAL A 38 24.16 -6.44 0.24
CA VAL A 38 24.28 -7.61 -0.64
C VAL A 38 22.92 -8.16 -1.13
N ILE A 39 21.83 -7.76 -0.47
CA ILE A 39 20.47 -8.18 -0.79
C ILE A 39 19.68 -6.95 -1.23
N PRO A 40 19.09 -6.92 -2.43
CA PRO A 40 18.21 -5.86 -2.86
C PRO A 40 16.85 -5.93 -2.12
N GLY A 41 16.11 -4.83 -2.13
CA GLY A 41 14.75 -4.74 -1.58
C GLY A 41 14.62 -3.82 -0.36
N GLY A 42 15.72 -3.46 0.30
CA GLY A 42 15.68 -2.63 1.50
C GLY A 42 14.86 -3.33 2.62
N SER A 43 13.93 -2.63 3.25
CA SER A 43 13.02 -3.21 4.26
C SER A 43 12.02 -4.23 3.71
N GLY A 44 11.78 -4.23 2.40
CA GLY A 44 10.97 -5.25 1.70
C GLY A 44 11.78 -6.45 1.20
N GLY A 45 13.07 -6.50 1.52
CA GLY A 45 13.92 -7.64 1.18
C GLY A 45 13.75 -8.82 2.11
N SER A 46 14.31 -9.97 1.73
CA SER A 46 14.35 -11.17 2.57
C SER A 46 15.75 -11.77 2.59
N PHE A 47 16.06 -12.52 3.63
CA PHE A 47 17.33 -13.26 3.76
C PHE A 47 17.09 -14.71 4.16
N LYS A 48 18.06 -15.58 3.84
CA LYS A 48 18.02 -17.00 4.21
C LYS A 48 19.01 -17.30 5.32
N ARG A 49 18.55 -18.07 6.33
CA ARG A 49 19.42 -18.56 7.40
C ARG A 49 19.00 -19.99 7.79
N LYS A 50 19.94 -20.92 7.77
CA LYS A 50 19.73 -22.34 8.13
C LYS A 50 18.53 -22.98 7.40
N GLY A 51 18.33 -22.65 6.14
CA GLY A 51 17.25 -23.19 5.31
C GLY A 51 15.90 -22.47 5.41
N TYR A 52 15.77 -21.53 6.33
CA TYR A 52 14.57 -20.69 6.50
C TYR A 52 14.73 -19.33 5.82
N THR A 53 13.63 -18.81 5.32
CA THR A 53 13.56 -17.44 4.75
C THR A 53 12.91 -16.51 5.78
N PHE A 54 13.51 -15.34 5.96
CA PHE A 54 13.04 -14.31 6.88
C PHE A 54 12.88 -12.99 6.14
N ASP A 55 11.81 -12.26 6.41
CA ASP A 55 11.65 -10.90 5.95
C ASP A 55 12.55 -9.96 6.77
N VAL A 56 13.09 -8.91 6.11
CA VAL A 56 13.94 -7.92 6.77
C VAL A 56 13.10 -7.03 7.67
N GLY A 57 11.94 -6.56 7.21
CA GLY A 57 11.08 -5.66 7.97
C GLY A 57 9.62 -5.66 7.53
N ALA A 58 9.36 -5.67 6.24
CA ALA A 58 8.00 -5.62 5.71
C ALA A 58 7.42 -7.03 5.54
N SER A 59 6.64 -7.50 6.50
CA SER A 59 5.91 -8.78 6.42
C SER A 59 4.55 -8.65 5.73
N MET A 60 4.01 -7.43 5.64
CA MET A 60 2.79 -7.13 4.89
C MET A 60 3.08 -6.10 3.79
N ILE A 61 2.54 -6.34 2.61
CA ILE A 61 2.72 -5.47 1.45
C ILE A 61 1.36 -4.95 1.00
N PHE A 62 1.25 -3.62 0.93
CA PHE A 62 0.08 -2.91 0.42
C PHE A 62 0.33 -2.44 -1.02
N GLY A 63 -0.73 -2.03 -1.71
CA GLY A 63 -0.62 -1.45 -3.05
C GLY A 63 -1.04 -2.38 -4.18
N PHE A 64 -1.61 -3.56 -3.86
CA PHE A 64 -2.18 -4.53 -4.83
C PHE A 64 -3.70 -4.40 -5.00
N GLY A 65 -4.29 -3.29 -4.59
CA GLY A 65 -5.71 -3.02 -4.77
C GLY A 65 -6.11 -2.82 -6.23
N GLU A 66 -7.40 -2.60 -6.46
CA GLU A 66 -7.95 -2.44 -7.81
C GLU A 66 -7.91 -0.98 -8.31
N LYS A 67 -7.99 -0.02 -7.41
CA LYS A 67 -8.09 1.42 -7.74
C LYS A 67 -7.47 2.32 -6.67
N GLY A 68 -7.39 3.61 -6.99
CA GLY A 68 -6.97 4.67 -6.08
C GLY A 68 -5.55 4.51 -5.54
N TYR A 69 -5.36 4.84 -4.28
CA TYR A 69 -4.08 4.71 -3.58
C TYR A 69 -3.73 3.26 -3.21
N THR A 70 -4.72 2.35 -3.28
CA THR A 70 -4.53 0.94 -2.96
C THR A 70 -3.94 0.13 -4.10
N ASN A 71 -3.77 0.71 -5.31
CA ASN A 71 -3.28 -0.01 -6.49
C ASN A 71 -1.90 0.44 -7.00
N LEU A 72 -1.11 1.11 -6.20
CA LEU A 72 0.17 1.67 -6.63
C LEU A 72 1.14 0.62 -7.17
N LEU A 73 1.28 -0.52 -6.50
CA LEU A 73 2.14 -1.63 -6.96
C LEU A 73 1.55 -2.34 -8.17
N THR A 74 0.23 -2.56 -8.19
CA THR A 74 -0.46 -3.13 -9.36
C THR A 74 -0.17 -2.30 -10.61
N ARG A 75 -0.23 -0.98 -10.50
CA ARG A 75 0.07 -0.07 -11.62
C ARG A 75 1.54 -0.12 -12.02
N ALA A 76 2.45 -0.05 -11.04
CA ALA A 76 3.88 -0.10 -11.31
C ALA A 76 4.28 -1.39 -12.03
N LEU A 77 3.74 -2.53 -11.63
CA LEU A 77 3.98 -3.82 -12.29
C LEU A 77 3.35 -3.88 -13.68
N LYS A 78 2.13 -3.35 -13.84
CA LYS A 78 1.47 -3.28 -15.15
C LYS A 78 2.27 -2.48 -16.18
N ASP A 79 2.88 -1.38 -15.76
CA ASP A 79 3.66 -0.51 -16.63
C ASP A 79 4.93 -1.22 -17.16
N VAL A 80 5.48 -2.16 -16.40
CA VAL A 80 6.60 -3.01 -16.81
C VAL A 80 6.16 -4.38 -17.35
N LYS A 81 4.85 -4.60 -17.54
CA LYS A 81 4.22 -5.83 -18.06
C LYS A 81 4.48 -7.06 -17.19
N GLU A 82 4.70 -6.85 -15.90
CA GLU A 82 4.90 -7.91 -14.93
C GLU A 82 3.65 -8.11 -14.07
N LYS A 83 3.53 -9.31 -13.48
CA LYS A 83 2.49 -9.67 -12.53
C LYS A 83 3.13 -10.29 -11.31
N CYS A 84 2.57 -9.99 -10.15
CA CYS A 84 2.93 -10.65 -8.91
C CYS A 84 1.72 -11.42 -8.39
N GLU A 85 1.91 -12.69 -8.07
CA GLU A 85 0.93 -13.48 -7.35
C GLU A 85 0.94 -13.06 -5.88
N THR A 86 -0.23 -12.78 -5.33
CA THR A 86 -0.39 -12.36 -3.95
C THR A 86 -1.29 -13.33 -3.21
N ILE A 87 -0.92 -13.65 -1.98
CA ILE A 87 -1.73 -14.49 -1.09
C ILE A 87 -2.37 -13.54 -0.07
N PRO A 88 -3.71 -13.35 -0.14
CA PRO A 88 -4.40 -12.52 0.83
C PRO A 88 -4.47 -13.23 2.19
N ASP A 89 -4.09 -12.52 3.25
CA ASP A 89 -4.25 -13.02 4.61
C ASP A 89 -5.71 -12.80 5.07
N PRO A 90 -6.43 -13.84 5.52
CA PRO A 90 -7.80 -13.70 6.03
C PRO A 90 -7.86 -12.97 7.37
N VAL A 91 -6.84 -13.13 8.21
CA VAL A 91 -6.69 -12.44 9.50
C VAL A 91 -5.44 -11.58 9.44
N GLN A 92 -5.65 -10.27 9.37
CA GLN A 92 -4.55 -9.31 9.20
C GLN A 92 -3.73 -9.11 10.46
N LEU A 93 -4.38 -9.11 11.62
CA LEU A 93 -3.76 -8.87 12.92
C LEU A 93 -4.52 -9.63 14.01
N GLU A 94 -3.79 -10.18 14.96
CA GLU A 94 -4.34 -10.71 16.21
C GLU A 94 -3.74 -9.95 17.39
N TYR A 95 -4.59 -9.32 18.17
CA TYR A 95 -4.19 -8.64 19.41
C TYR A 95 -4.44 -9.53 20.61
N HIS A 96 -3.37 -9.86 21.33
CA HIS A 96 -3.42 -10.50 22.65
C HIS A 96 -3.20 -9.42 23.69
N LEU A 97 -4.26 -9.00 24.35
CA LEU A 97 -4.27 -7.89 25.30
C LEU A 97 -4.41 -8.39 26.73
N PRO A 98 -4.11 -7.56 27.75
CA PRO A 98 -4.31 -7.94 29.16
C PRO A 98 -5.75 -8.39 29.45
N ASN A 99 -5.92 -9.23 30.50
CA ASN A 99 -7.19 -9.83 30.92
C ASN A 99 -7.81 -10.77 29.87
N ASP A 100 -6.96 -11.55 29.19
CA ASP A 100 -7.36 -12.55 28.19
C ASP A 100 -8.26 -11.98 27.09
N LEU A 101 -8.03 -10.72 26.76
CA LEU A 101 -8.73 -10.05 25.67
C LEU A 101 -8.02 -10.31 24.35
N GLU A 102 -8.64 -11.09 23.48
CA GLU A 102 -8.18 -11.37 22.14
C GLU A 102 -9.08 -10.67 21.11
N ILE A 103 -8.47 -10.00 20.15
CA ILE A 103 -9.16 -9.31 19.06
C ILE A 103 -8.48 -9.67 17.74
N SER A 104 -9.21 -10.34 16.85
CA SER A 104 -8.77 -10.62 15.50
C SER A 104 -9.30 -9.55 14.55
N VAL A 105 -8.41 -8.95 13.76
CA VAL A 105 -8.78 -8.01 12.71
C VAL A 105 -8.96 -8.78 11.42
N ASP A 106 -10.18 -9.11 11.10
CA ASP A 106 -10.54 -9.82 9.88
C ASP A 106 -10.37 -8.92 8.64
N ARG A 107 -10.14 -9.56 7.49
CA ARG A 107 -10.16 -8.89 6.20
C ARG A 107 -11.56 -8.37 5.84
N ASP A 108 -12.60 -9.07 6.27
CA ASP A 108 -13.97 -8.61 6.12
C ASP A 108 -14.27 -7.53 7.15
N TYR A 109 -14.37 -6.31 6.66
CA TYR A 109 -14.57 -5.13 7.49
C TYR A 109 -15.87 -5.16 8.30
N ASP A 110 -16.97 -5.58 7.70
CA ASP A 110 -18.28 -5.55 8.36
C ASP A 110 -18.36 -6.66 9.42
N SER A 111 -17.75 -7.83 9.15
CA SER A 111 -17.56 -8.92 10.13
C SER A 111 -16.73 -8.45 11.33
N PHE A 112 -15.61 -7.79 11.09
CA PHE A 112 -14.75 -7.25 12.15
C PHE A 112 -15.50 -6.25 13.03
N VAL A 113 -16.20 -5.27 12.45
CA VAL A 113 -16.94 -4.24 13.20
C VAL A 113 -18.06 -4.87 14.04
N GLU A 114 -18.75 -5.89 13.52
CA GLU A 114 -19.78 -6.58 14.30
C GLU A 114 -19.19 -7.41 15.43
N LYS A 115 -18.11 -8.16 15.21
CA LYS A 115 -17.40 -8.90 16.28
C LYS A 115 -16.95 -7.96 17.40
N LEU A 116 -16.35 -6.83 17.05
CA LEU A 116 -15.92 -5.82 18.01
C LEU A 116 -17.12 -5.22 18.79
N SER A 117 -18.20 -4.92 18.08
CA SER A 117 -19.44 -4.40 18.68
C SER A 117 -20.10 -5.41 19.63
N CYS A 118 -20.03 -6.71 19.33
CA CYS A 118 -20.52 -7.77 20.21
C CYS A 118 -19.62 -7.92 21.46
N ARG A 119 -18.33 -7.75 21.31
CA ARG A 119 -17.36 -7.83 22.41
C ARG A 119 -17.51 -6.67 23.40
N PHE A 120 -17.90 -5.49 22.90
CA PHE A 120 -18.10 -4.27 23.69
C PHE A 120 -19.51 -3.72 23.51
N PRO A 121 -20.55 -4.39 24.08
CA PRO A 121 -21.94 -4.04 23.80
C PRO A 121 -22.34 -2.64 24.27
N LYS A 122 -21.72 -2.12 25.32
CA LYS A 122 -21.96 -0.76 25.84
C LYS A 122 -21.46 0.32 24.88
N GLU A 123 -20.43 0.02 24.09
CA GLU A 123 -19.78 0.93 23.14
C GLU A 123 -20.23 0.70 21.68
N ARG A 124 -21.19 -0.20 21.47
CA ARG A 124 -21.61 -0.66 20.14
C ARG A 124 -21.89 0.47 19.16
N GLU A 125 -22.68 1.45 19.58
CA GLU A 125 -23.05 2.59 18.74
C GLU A 125 -21.84 3.49 18.40
N GLY A 126 -20.98 3.71 19.39
CA GLY A 126 -19.74 4.46 19.21
C GLY A 126 -18.78 3.76 18.23
N ILE A 127 -18.59 2.45 18.39
CA ILE A 127 -17.77 1.62 17.52
C ILE A 127 -18.29 1.69 16.08
N LYS A 128 -19.58 1.43 15.87
CA LYS A 128 -20.19 1.46 14.53
C LYS A 128 -20.07 2.85 13.88
N LYS A 129 -20.32 3.90 14.64
CA LYS A 129 -20.20 5.29 14.15
C LYS A 129 -18.76 5.61 13.74
N PHE A 130 -17.77 5.25 14.59
CA PHE A 130 -16.35 5.47 14.32
C PHE A 130 -15.92 4.76 13.04
N TYR A 131 -16.13 3.45 12.96
CA TYR A 131 -15.69 2.65 11.82
C TYR A 131 -16.44 3.02 10.53
N ASN A 132 -17.73 3.36 10.59
CA ASN A 132 -18.45 3.86 9.42
C ASN A 132 -17.87 5.19 8.91
N THR A 133 -17.44 6.07 9.81
CA THR A 133 -16.76 7.31 9.43
C THR A 133 -15.41 7.01 8.77
N CYS A 134 -14.61 6.12 9.34
CA CYS A 134 -13.35 5.68 8.74
C CYS A 134 -13.55 5.08 7.33
N LYS A 135 -14.58 4.23 7.16
CA LYS A 135 -14.93 3.62 5.86
C LYS A 135 -15.32 4.69 4.82
N LYS A 136 -16.07 5.71 5.22
CA LYS A 136 -16.42 6.83 4.33
C LYS A 136 -15.16 7.61 3.90
N VAL A 137 -14.31 7.97 4.86
CA VAL A 137 -13.04 8.67 4.57
C VAL A 137 -12.16 7.84 3.64
N PHE A 138 -11.97 6.55 3.95
CA PHE A 138 -11.20 5.64 3.10
C PHE A 138 -11.74 5.58 1.68
N ASN A 139 -13.05 5.38 1.51
CA ASN A 139 -13.68 5.31 0.19
C ASN A 139 -13.54 6.62 -0.60
N CYS A 140 -13.62 7.77 0.08
CA CYS A 140 -13.35 9.07 -0.54
C CYS A 140 -11.91 9.14 -1.04
N LEU A 141 -10.93 8.82 -0.20
CA LEU A 141 -9.51 8.86 -0.57
C LEU A 141 -9.19 7.87 -1.69
N ASP A 142 -9.72 6.65 -1.62
CA ASP A 142 -9.49 5.61 -2.64
C ASP A 142 -10.14 5.94 -3.99
N SER A 143 -11.19 6.77 -4.01
CA SER A 143 -11.82 7.25 -5.23
C SER A 143 -11.11 8.45 -5.87
N MET A 144 -10.19 9.12 -5.14
CA MET A 144 -9.48 10.28 -5.64
C MET A 144 -8.45 9.90 -6.72
N PRO A 145 -8.26 10.73 -7.76
CA PRO A 145 -7.22 10.50 -8.74
C PRO A 145 -5.84 10.67 -8.11
N LEU A 146 -4.88 9.83 -8.53
CA LEU A 146 -3.47 9.98 -8.15
C LEU A 146 -2.87 11.17 -8.89
N LEU A 147 -2.84 12.31 -8.24
CA LEU A 147 -2.31 13.58 -8.74
C LEU A 147 -1.29 14.12 -7.75
N SER A 148 -0.33 14.92 -8.25
CA SER A 148 0.58 15.64 -7.38
C SER A 148 -0.13 16.80 -6.73
N ILE A 149 0.06 16.97 -5.42
CA ILE A 149 -0.43 18.14 -4.67
C ILE A 149 0.20 19.45 -5.17
N GLU A 150 1.38 19.36 -5.79
CA GLU A 150 2.09 20.50 -6.38
C GLU A 150 1.54 20.91 -7.76
N ASP A 151 0.65 20.09 -8.35
CA ASP A 151 -0.03 20.46 -9.59
C ASP A 151 -0.95 21.68 -9.32
N PRO A 152 -0.75 22.84 -9.99
CA PRO A 152 -1.59 24.02 -9.78
C PRO A 152 -3.08 23.79 -10.01
N GLU A 153 -3.40 22.81 -10.84
CA GLU A 153 -4.78 22.43 -11.16
C GLU A 153 -5.27 21.25 -10.31
N TYR A 154 -4.51 20.84 -9.26
CA TYR A 154 -4.83 19.66 -8.46
C TYR A 154 -6.25 19.69 -7.92
N LEU A 155 -6.62 20.76 -7.22
CA LEU A 155 -7.95 20.90 -6.63
C LEU A 155 -9.06 20.90 -7.69
N PHE A 156 -8.80 21.51 -8.82
CA PHE A 156 -9.75 21.54 -9.96
C PHE A 156 -9.93 20.14 -10.55
N LYS A 157 -8.83 19.43 -10.79
CA LYS A 157 -8.84 18.06 -11.31
C LYS A 157 -9.51 17.09 -10.33
N VAL A 158 -9.26 17.23 -9.02
CA VAL A 158 -9.91 16.43 -7.98
C VAL A 158 -11.41 16.69 -7.96
N PHE A 159 -11.83 17.96 -7.96
CA PHE A 159 -13.25 18.32 -7.96
C PHE A 159 -14.01 17.77 -9.16
N PHE A 160 -13.45 17.86 -10.37
CA PHE A 160 -14.10 17.35 -11.58
C PHE A 160 -14.08 15.82 -11.69
N LYS A 161 -13.02 15.16 -11.20
CA LYS A 161 -12.90 13.69 -11.30
C LYS A 161 -13.57 12.95 -10.13
N ALA A 162 -13.70 13.58 -8.98
CA ALA A 162 -14.29 12.98 -7.79
C ALA A 162 -15.18 13.97 -7.00
N PRO A 163 -16.21 14.57 -7.63
CA PRO A 163 -17.03 15.59 -6.98
C PRO A 163 -17.76 15.07 -5.74
N LEU A 164 -18.22 13.81 -5.78
CA LEU A 164 -18.91 13.18 -4.64
C LEU A 164 -17.97 12.93 -3.45
N ALA A 165 -16.69 12.64 -3.70
CA ALA A 165 -15.69 12.50 -2.66
C ALA A 165 -15.44 13.84 -1.95
N CYS A 166 -15.32 14.94 -2.70
CA CYS A 166 -15.16 16.29 -2.13
C CYS A 166 -16.35 16.70 -1.27
N LEU A 167 -17.57 16.41 -1.71
CA LEU A 167 -18.80 16.68 -0.94
C LEU A 167 -18.91 15.79 0.30
N GLY A 168 -18.42 14.56 0.25
CA GLY A 168 -18.41 13.62 1.38
C GLY A 168 -17.44 14.00 2.50
N LEU A 169 -16.34 14.69 2.17
CA LEU A 169 -15.36 15.19 3.14
C LEU A 169 -15.78 16.53 3.77
N ALA A 170 -16.68 17.29 3.14
CA ALA A 170 -17.16 18.57 3.63
C ALA A 170 -18.32 18.47 4.66
N ARG A 171 -18.81 17.27 4.94
CA ARG A 171 -19.86 16.94 5.94
C ARG A 171 -19.26 16.16 7.12
#